data_8aea9ae7e3f97157f10ab36e28e51c01
#
_entry.id   8aea9ae7e3f97157f10ab36e28e51c01
#
_cell.length_a   1.000
_cell.length_b   1.000
_cell.length_c   1.000
_cell.angle_alpha   90.00
_cell.angle_beta   90.00
_cell.angle_gamma   90.00
#
_symmetry.space_group_name_H-M   'P 1'
#
loop_
_entity.id
_entity.type
_entity.pdbx_description
1 polymer ?
#
loop_
_entity_poly.entity_id
_entity_poly.type
_entity_poly.pdbx_seq_one_letter_code
_entity_poly.pdbx_strand_id
1 'polypeptide(L)'
;QDNQVSGLNVRQFHKYWKVESESPDYKVTFIGDTAEIVSPKGLTLWRKEKMNGRVTIEYDACVVVEKEGDRLSDLNCFWMASDPTYPDNIWKREKWRNGIFLNCYSLQLYYMGYGGNYNSTTRFRRYDGNEAGIADPKIRPAIWKEYTDADHLLKANHWYHIKITNEDNRVSYYIDGERLVDFRDAEPLTEGWFGFRTTLSRTRITNFRYECSPQQISAVPLHWIGDTPEQDKAVSFGVPFDEGDVFPATPLRLKVNEYQDIPVDTWPLAYWPDGSVKWSGVAGVIPAGTERLTLEKASKKAKTTNKQPK
;
A
#
# COMPACT_ATOMS: atom_id res chain seq x y z
N GLN A 1 13.16 1.25 20.23
CA GLN A 1 12.93 0.36 19.09
C GLN A 1 12.18 -0.84 19.62
N ASP A 2 10.85 -0.79 19.54
CA ASP A 2 10.04 -1.97 19.86
C ASP A 2 10.32 -3.01 18.78
N ASN A 3 11.00 -4.07 19.16
CA ASN A 3 11.09 -5.27 18.35
C ASN A 3 9.67 -5.77 18.15
N GLN A 4 9.13 -5.55 16.95
CA GLN A 4 7.75 -5.91 16.67
C GLN A 4 7.59 -7.42 16.76
N VAL A 5 6.66 -7.81 17.61
CA VAL A 5 6.40 -9.21 17.91
C VAL A 5 5.76 -9.88 16.71
N SER A 6 6.31 -10.98 16.21
CA SER A 6 5.73 -11.79 15.13
C SER A 6 4.30 -12.26 15.48
N GLY A 7 4.09 -12.72 16.70
CA GLY A 7 2.78 -13.15 17.18
C GLY A 7 2.28 -14.47 16.58
N LEU A 8 3.12 -15.22 15.85
CA LEU A 8 2.76 -16.47 15.18
C LEU A 8 3.00 -17.70 16.07
N ASN A 9 2.69 -17.57 17.36
CA ASN A 9 2.75 -18.66 18.31
C ASN A 9 1.45 -18.74 19.13
N VAL A 10 1.24 -19.87 19.81
CA VAL A 10 0.01 -20.16 20.53
C VAL A 10 -0.34 -19.13 21.61
N ARG A 11 0.65 -18.47 22.22
CA ARG A 11 0.44 -17.50 23.31
C ARG A 11 0.03 -16.12 22.83
N GLN A 12 0.51 -15.72 21.65
CA GLN A 12 0.41 -14.35 21.16
C GLN A 12 -0.53 -14.18 19.99
N PHE A 13 -0.88 -15.27 19.30
CA PHE A 13 -1.63 -15.23 18.05
C PHE A 13 -2.88 -14.35 18.12
N HIS A 14 -3.76 -14.61 19.07
CA HIS A 14 -5.02 -13.87 19.19
C HIS A 14 -4.85 -12.39 19.58
N LYS A 15 -3.69 -12.01 20.12
CA LYS A 15 -3.38 -10.61 20.40
C LYS A 15 -3.05 -9.83 19.13
N TYR A 16 -2.30 -10.42 18.20
CA TYR A 16 -1.74 -9.75 17.04
C TYR A 16 -2.43 -10.07 15.72
N TRP A 17 -3.16 -11.20 15.66
CA TRP A 17 -3.76 -11.69 14.44
C TRP A 17 -5.25 -11.97 14.60
N LYS A 18 -5.98 -11.81 13.47
CA LYS A 18 -7.40 -12.11 13.36
C LYS A 18 -7.69 -12.86 12.08
N VAL A 19 -8.38 -14.00 12.21
CA VAL A 19 -8.82 -14.82 11.08
C VAL A 19 -10.16 -14.32 10.56
N GLU A 20 -10.26 -14.16 9.25
CA GLU A 20 -11.49 -13.91 8.51
C GLU A 20 -11.63 -15.01 7.46
N SER A 21 -12.57 -15.92 7.62
CA SER A 21 -12.70 -17.13 6.81
C SER A 21 -14.14 -17.41 6.38
N GLU A 22 -14.31 -17.85 5.12
CA GLU A 22 -15.60 -18.33 4.61
C GLU A 22 -16.08 -19.61 5.29
N SER A 23 -15.14 -20.43 5.75
CA SER A 23 -15.44 -21.71 6.42
C SER A 23 -15.11 -21.64 7.90
N PRO A 24 -15.98 -22.14 8.79
CA PRO A 24 -15.63 -22.30 10.19
C PRO A 24 -14.62 -23.43 10.43
N ASP A 25 -14.39 -24.31 9.44
CA ASP A 25 -13.55 -25.52 9.56
C ASP A 25 -12.06 -25.25 9.28
N TYR A 26 -11.65 -23.98 9.22
CA TYR A 26 -10.22 -23.65 9.14
C TYR A 26 -9.49 -24.07 10.42
N LYS A 27 -8.19 -24.34 10.28
CA LYS A 27 -7.34 -24.68 11.41
C LYS A 27 -6.08 -23.82 11.42
N VAL A 28 -5.70 -23.34 12.59
CA VAL A 28 -4.41 -22.72 12.85
C VAL A 28 -3.74 -23.50 13.97
N THR A 29 -2.58 -24.07 13.66
CA THR A 29 -1.74 -24.82 14.60
C THR A 29 -0.35 -24.21 14.63
N PHE A 30 0.41 -24.47 15.70
CA PHE A 30 1.70 -23.82 15.92
C PHE A 30 2.81 -24.85 16.17
N ILE A 31 3.97 -24.58 15.57
CA ILE A 31 5.22 -25.28 15.82
C ILE A 31 6.21 -24.20 16.24
N GLY A 32 6.36 -23.99 17.56
CA GLY A 32 7.12 -22.83 18.08
C GLY A 32 6.50 -21.52 17.60
N ASP A 33 7.29 -20.68 16.91
CA ASP A 33 6.89 -19.39 16.32
C ASP A 33 6.46 -19.51 14.84
N THR A 34 6.15 -20.71 14.39
CA THR A 34 5.59 -20.97 13.06
C THR A 34 4.11 -21.33 13.18
N ALA A 35 3.26 -20.60 12.46
CA ALA A 35 1.85 -20.91 12.31
C ALA A 35 1.61 -21.76 11.07
N GLU A 36 0.86 -22.86 11.20
CA GLU A 36 0.31 -23.60 10.06
C GLU A 36 -1.17 -23.30 9.93
N ILE A 37 -1.58 -22.87 8.75
CA ILE A 37 -2.96 -22.52 8.43
C ILE A 37 -3.48 -23.52 7.40
N VAL A 38 -4.59 -24.18 7.74
CA VAL A 38 -5.35 -25.02 6.81
C VAL A 38 -6.65 -24.31 6.49
N SER A 39 -6.83 -23.89 5.25
CA SER A 39 -8.00 -23.16 4.79
C SER A 39 -8.81 -23.97 3.79
N PRO A 40 -9.97 -24.52 4.16
CA PRO A 40 -10.83 -25.26 3.23
C PRO A 40 -11.59 -24.39 2.24
N LYS A 41 -11.63 -23.08 2.49
CA LYS A 41 -12.17 -22.03 1.62
C LYS A 41 -11.34 -20.75 1.75
N GLY A 42 -11.81 -19.64 1.19
CA GLY A 42 -11.13 -18.36 1.29
C GLY A 42 -10.89 -17.91 2.74
N LEU A 43 -9.66 -17.49 3.02
CA LEU A 43 -9.24 -17.06 4.33
C LEU A 43 -8.26 -15.89 4.21
N THR A 44 -8.48 -14.87 5.04
CA THR A 44 -7.50 -13.81 5.27
C THR A 44 -7.09 -13.81 6.73
N LEU A 45 -5.80 -13.87 6.99
CA LEU A 45 -5.21 -13.69 8.31
C LEU A 45 -4.69 -12.26 8.43
N TRP A 46 -5.44 -11.44 9.13
CA TRP A 46 -5.15 -10.01 9.29
C TRP A 46 -4.23 -9.72 10.47
N ARG A 47 -3.19 -8.91 10.24
CA ARG A 47 -2.47 -8.24 11.32
C ARG A 47 -3.38 -7.17 11.92
N LYS A 48 -3.53 -7.15 13.26
CA LYS A 48 -4.45 -6.23 13.92
C LYS A 48 -3.98 -4.78 13.96
N GLU A 49 -2.67 -4.57 13.89
CA GLU A 49 -2.07 -3.24 13.91
C GLU A 49 -2.14 -2.58 12.53
N LYS A 50 -2.53 -1.33 12.50
CA LYS A 50 -2.52 -0.50 11.29
C LYS A 50 -1.11 0.02 11.04
N MET A 51 -0.64 -0.10 9.80
CA MET A 51 0.66 0.40 9.36
C MET A 51 0.50 1.79 8.74
N ASN A 52 1.50 2.64 8.91
CA ASN A 52 1.49 4.02 8.42
C ASN A 52 2.85 4.44 7.84
N GLY A 53 2.82 5.30 6.83
CA GLY A 53 4.00 5.93 6.25
C GLY A 53 4.75 5.00 5.30
N ARG A 54 6.07 5.03 5.41
CA ARG A 54 6.95 4.10 4.68
C ARG A 54 7.02 2.79 5.45
N VAL A 55 6.72 1.70 4.78
CA VAL A 55 6.59 0.39 5.43
C VAL A 55 7.50 -0.63 4.75
N THR A 56 8.21 -1.41 5.55
CA THR A 56 8.90 -2.62 5.13
C THR A 56 8.30 -3.79 5.87
N ILE A 57 7.86 -4.82 5.14
CA ILE A 57 7.28 -6.06 5.68
C ILE A 57 8.14 -7.22 5.22
N GLU A 58 8.49 -8.12 6.13
CA GLU A 58 9.23 -9.33 5.81
C GLU A 58 8.65 -10.54 6.55
N TYR A 59 8.66 -11.68 5.89
CA TYR A 59 8.29 -12.96 6.47
C TYR A 59 8.76 -14.12 5.62
N ASP A 60 8.75 -15.32 6.21
CA ASP A 60 8.98 -16.57 5.51
C ASP A 60 7.68 -17.37 5.43
N ALA A 61 7.41 -17.97 4.27
CA ALA A 61 6.19 -18.72 4.04
C ALA A 61 6.43 -19.93 3.11
N CYS A 62 5.62 -20.96 3.32
CA CYS A 62 5.74 -22.23 2.60
C CYS A 62 4.33 -22.79 2.35
N VAL A 63 4.06 -23.21 1.12
CA VAL A 63 2.86 -24.02 0.83
C VAL A 63 3.22 -25.49 0.96
N VAL A 64 2.52 -26.16 1.88
CA VAL A 64 2.82 -27.54 2.25
C VAL A 64 2.04 -28.52 1.38
N VAL A 65 2.75 -29.45 0.76
CA VAL A 65 2.17 -30.55 -0.01
C VAL A 65 2.83 -31.84 0.48
N GLU A 66 2.23 -32.49 1.46
CA GLU A 66 2.79 -33.69 2.13
C GLU A 66 1.82 -34.87 2.13
N LYS A 67 0.53 -34.61 1.89
CA LYS A 67 -0.49 -35.67 1.89
C LYS A 67 -1.52 -35.46 0.80
N GLU A 68 -2.29 -36.51 0.53
CA GLU A 68 -3.40 -36.45 -0.42
C GLU A 68 -4.38 -35.34 -0.04
N GLY A 69 -4.81 -34.55 -1.03
CA GLY A 69 -5.69 -33.39 -0.86
C GLY A 69 -4.98 -32.05 -0.60
N ASP A 70 -3.68 -32.06 -0.30
CA ASP A 70 -2.92 -30.81 -0.25
C ASP A 70 -2.82 -30.20 -1.65
N ARG A 71 -3.04 -28.89 -1.74
CA ARG A 71 -3.07 -28.14 -2.99
C ARG A 71 -1.92 -27.13 -3.05
N LEU A 72 -1.16 -27.11 -4.14
CA LEU A 72 -0.10 -26.15 -4.37
C LEU A 72 -0.69 -24.90 -5.05
N SER A 73 -1.08 -23.91 -4.26
CA SER A 73 -1.65 -22.65 -4.79
C SER A 73 -1.78 -21.60 -3.70
N ASP A 74 -1.88 -20.33 -4.11
CA ASP A 74 -2.39 -19.21 -3.33
C ASP A 74 -1.56 -18.82 -2.08
N LEU A 75 -0.28 -18.53 -2.29
CA LEU A 75 0.57 -17.83 -1.33
C LEU A 75 0.43 -16.32 -1.55
N ASN A 76 -0.70 -15.77 -1.14
CA ASN A 76 -1.08 -14.40 -1.45
C ASN A 76 -1.00 -13.48 -0.23
N CYS A 77 -0.92 -12.18 -0.46
CA CYS A 77 -1.00 -11.20 0.60
C CYS A 77 -1.68 -9.90 0.14
N PHE A 78 -2.22 -9.20 1.13
CA PHE A 78 -2.72 -7.83 1.05
C PHE A 78 -1.85 -6.93 1.92
N TRP A 79 -1.55 -5.73 1.46
CA TRP A 79 -0.94 -4.73 2.32
C TRP A 79 -1.50 -3.34 2.05
N MET A 80 -1.35 -2.45 3.02
CA MET A 80 -1.97 -1.12 3.05
C MET A 80 -3.47 -1.17 2.78
N ALA A 81 -4.15 -2.24 3.29
CA ALA A 81 -5.57 -2.44 3.09
C ALA A 81 -6.39 -1.51 3.98
N SER A 82 -7.41 -0.87 3.40
CA SER A 82 -8.42 -0.10 4.13
C SER A 82 -9.77 -0.17 3.44
N ASP A 83 -10.83 0.03 4.21
CA ASP A 83 -12.17 0.14 3.66
C ASP A 83 -12.49 1.62 3.42
N PRO A 84 -12.69 2.08 2.17
CA PRO A 84 -12.98 3.50 1.91
C PRO A 84 -14.25 4.01 2.60
N THR A 85 -15.20 3.13 2.88
CA THR A 85 -16.42 3.47 3.63
C THR A 85 -16.15 3.66 5.12
N TYR A 86 -15.16 2.92 5.66
CA TYR A 86 -14.77 2.96 7.08
C TYR A 86 -13.24 2.99 7.20
N PRO A 87 -12.58 4.12 6.80
CA PRO A 87 -11.12 4.16 6.62
C PRO A 87 -10.32 3.92 7.90
N ASP A 88 -10.91 4.17 9.06
CA ASP A 88 -10.26 3.96 10.35
C ASP A 88 -10.59 2.61 11.00
N ASN A 89 -11.42 1.78 10.36
CA ASN A 89 -11.85 0.51 10.93
C ASN A 89 -12.15 -0.55 9.87
N ILE A 90 -11.14 -1.30 9.47
CA ILE A 90 -11.29 -2.42 8.52
C ILE A 90 -12.22 -3.53 9.03
N TRP A 91 -12.42 -3.62 10.35
CA TRP A 91 -13.24 -4.65 11.00
C TRP A 91 -14.74 -4.37 10.90
N LYS A 92 -15.13 -3.14 10.50
CA LYS A 92 -16.54 -2.73 10.51
C LYS A 92 -17.42 -3.63 9.64
N ARG A 93 -16.90 -4.11 8.51
CA ARG A 93 -17.61 -4.98 7.57
C ARG A 93 -17.02 -6.40 7.49
N GLU A 94 -16.27 -6.83 8.49
CA GLU A 94 -15.60 -8.14 8.47
C GLU A 94 -16.58 -9.32 8.33
N LYS A 95 -17.75 -9.26 8.98
CA LYS A 95 -18.78 -10.31 8.89
C LYS A 95 -19.39 -10.41 7.50
N TRP A 96 -19.55 -9.28 6.82
CA TRP A 96 -20.03 -9.26 5.45
C TRP A 96 -18.94 -9.73 4.49
N ARG A 97 -17.71 -9.28 4.66
CA ARG A 97 -16.56 -9.68 3.84
C ARG A 97 -16.25 -11.16 4.01
N ASN A 98 -16.24 -11.65 5.24
CA ASN A 98 -16.24 -13.05 5.66
C ASN A 98 -15.21 -13.94 4.93
N GLY A 99 -14.04 -13.44 4.59
CA GLY A 99 -13.02 -14.17 3.84
C GLY A 99 -13.37 -14.44 2.37
N ILE A 100 -14.48 -13.94 1.87
CA ILE A 100 -14.90 -14.07 0.47
C ILE A 100 -14.03 -13.19 -0.40
N PHE A 101 -13.30 -13.79 -1.34
CA PHE A 101 -12.34 -13.05 -2.17
C PHE A 101 -12.98 -11.90 -2.95
N LEU A 102 -14.15 -12.11 -3.54
CA LEU A 102 -14.85 -11.08 -4.30
C LEU A 102 -15.22 -9.86 -3.43
N ASN A 103 -15.57 -10.08 -2.17
CA ASN A 103 -15.93 -9.00 -1.26
C ASN A 103 -14.70 -8.14 -0.88
N CYS A 104 -13.48 -8.63 -1.08
CA CYS A 104 -12.28 -7.84 -0.89
C CYS A 104 -12.13 -6.72 -1.93
N TYR A 105 -12.86 -6.73 -3.04
CA TYR A 105 -12.90 -5.59 -3.97
C TYR A 105 -13.48 -4.31 -3.35
N SER A 106 -14.15 -4.42 -2.21
CA SER A 106 -14.57 -3.28 -1.38
C SER A 106 -13.40 -2.52 -0.73
N LEU A 107 -12.21 -3.11 -0.70
CA LEU A 107 -11.03 -2.55 -0.05
C LEU A 107 -10.11 -1.85 -1.06
N GLN A 108 -9.48 -0.77 -0.61
CA GLN A 108 -8.26 -0.25 -1.23
C GLN A 108 -7.08 -1.06 -0.66
N LEU A 109 -6.22 -1.58 -1.52
CA LEU A 109 -5.04 -2.34 -1.08
C LEU A 109 -4.09 -2.60 -2.24
N TYR A 110 -2.89 -3.03 -1.92
CA TYR A 110 -2.01 -3.73 -2.84
C TYR A 110 -2.13 -5.22 -2.62
N TYR A 111 -2.15 -5.96 -3.71
CA TYR A 111 -2.34 -7.42 -3.74
C TYR A 111 -1.24 -8.10 -4.53
N MET A 112 -0.64 -9.11 -3.94
CA MET A 112 0.21 -10.07 -4.65
C MET A 112 -0.39 -11.45 -4.52
N GLY A 113 -0.78 -12.04 -5.66
CA GLY A 113 -1.21 -13.41 -5.76
C GLY A 113 -0.09 -14.27 -6.31
N TYR A 114 0.66 -14.96 -5.45
CA TYR A 114 1.75 -15.83 -5.86
C TYR A 114 1.25 -17.27 -6.01
N GLY A 115 1.35 -17.80 -7.24
CA GLY A 115 0.84 -19.14 -7.56
C GLY A 115 -0.69 -19.26 -7.50
N GLY A 116 -1.42 -18.19 -7.87
CA GLY A 116 -2.87 -18.23 -7.98
C GLY A 116 -3.36 -19.07 -9.17
N ASN A 117 -4.68 -19.24 -9.29
CA ASN A 117 -5.33 -20.03 -10.33
C ASN A 117 -4.71 -21.42 -10.48
N TYR A 118 -4.69 -22.21 -9.42
CA TYR A 118 -4.08 -23.56 -9.40
C TYR A 118 -2.60 -23.53 -9.74
N ASN A 119 -1.86 -22.58 -9.19
CA ASN A 119 -0.43 -22.38 -9.42
C ASN A 119 -0.07 -22.14 -10.91
N SER A 120 -0.89 -21.37 -11.59
CA SER A 120 -0.67 -21.03 -13.01
C SER A 120 -0.30 -19.57 -13.24
N THR A 121 -0.51 -18.70 -12.25
CA THR A 121 -0.24 -17.27 -12.36
C THR A 121 0.34 -16.67 -11.08
N THR A 122 1.19 -15.66 -11.26
CA THR A 122 1.65 -14.77 -10.19
C THR A 122 1.34 -13.35 -10.63
N ARG A 123 0.49 -12.62 -9.86
CA ARG A 123 -0.08 -11.34 -10.28
C ARG A 123 -0.02 -10.29 -9.20
N PHE A 124 0.38 -9.09 -9.59
CA PHE A 124 0.26 -7.88 -8.77
C PHE A 124 -0.92 -7.04 -9.25
N ARG A 125 -1.73 -6.57 -8.29
CA ARG A 125 -2.86 -5.66 -8.53
C ARG A 125 -2.93 -4.58 -7.46
N ARG A 126 -3.46 -3.42 -7.83
CA ARG A 126 -3.91 -2.39 -6.89
C ARG A 126 -5.43 -2.34 -6.89
N TYR A 127 -6.05 -2.53 -5.73
CA TYR A 127 -7.49 -2.41 -5.55
C TYR A 127 -7.83 -0.98 -5.17
N ASP A 128 -8.90 -0.45 -5.73
CA ASP A 128 -9.38 0.92 -5.54
C ASP A 128 -10.61 1.05 -4.65
N GLY A 129 -11.11 -0.09 -4.13
CA GLY A 129 -12.32 -0.13 -3.30
C GLY A 129 -13.63 0.00 -4.08
N ASN A 130 -13.61 -0.27 -5.38
CA ASN A 130 -14.82 -0.23 -6.21
C ASN A 130 -15.64 -1.52 -6.04
N GLU A 131 -16.67 -1.46 -5.17
CA GLU A 131 -17.55 -2.60 -4.89
C GLU A 131 -18.33 -3.10 -6.12
N ALA A 132 -18.54 -2.27 -7.13
CA ALA A 132 -19.19 -2.71 -8.36
C ALA A 132 -18.42 -3.84 -9.06
N GLY A 133 -17.09 -3.95 -8.84
CA GLY A 133 -16.26 -5.07 -9.32
C GLY A 133 -16.64 -6.44 -8.75
N ILE A 134 -17.41 -6.49 -7.64
CA ILE A 134 -17.94 -7.74 -7.10
C ILE A 134 -18.87 -8.40 -8.12
N ALA A 135 -19.77 -7.63 -8.72
CA ALA A 135 -20.75 -8.12 -9.68
C ALA A 135 -20.26 -8.08 -11.14
N ASP A 136 -19.41 -7.09 -11.49
CA ASP A 136 -18.94 -6.89 -12.86
C ASP A 136 -17.43 -7.15 -12.98
N PRO A 137 -17.03 -8.29 -13.61
CA PRO A 137 -15.61 -8.60 -13.83
C PRO A 137 -14.86 -7.57 -14.68
N LYS A 138 -15.54 -6.77 -15.51
CA LYS A 138 -14.90 -5.81 -16.42
C LYS A 138 -14.31 -4.61 -15.72
N ILE A 139 -14.80 -4.30 -14.51
CA ILE A 139 -14.35 -3.16 -13.72
C ILE A 139 -13.51 -3.57 -12.49
N ARG A 140 -13.10 -4.84 -12.43
CA ARG A 140 -12.18 -5.32 -11.40
C ARG A 140 -10.80 -4.70 -11.56
N PRO A 141 -9.99 -4.65 -10.49
CA PRO A 141 -8.64 -4.11 -10.55
C PRO A 141 -7.82 -4.71 -11.69
N ALA A 142 -7.14 -3.86 -12.44
CA ALA A 142 -6.28 -4.28 -13.53
C ALA A 142 -5.09 -5.11 -13.00
N ILE A 143 -4.60 -6.02 -13.84
CA ILE A 143 -3.35 -6.73 -13.60
C ILE A 143 -2.20 -5.79 -14.03
N TRP A 144 -1.40 -5.34 -13.09
CA TRP A 144 -0.26 -4.47 -13.37
C TRP A 144 0.99 -5.25 -13.74
N LYS A 145 1.18 -6.44 -13.14
CA LYS A 145 2.29 -7.33 -13.44
C LYS A 145 1.82 -8.77 -13.35
N GLU A 146 2.24 -9.59 -14.30
CA GLU A 146 1.92 -11.01 -14.36
C GLU A 146 3.13 -11.84 -14.76
N TYR A 147 3.25 -12.99 -14.12
CA TYR A 147 4.20 -14.05 -14.46
C TYR A 147 3.41 -15.35 -14.61
N THR A 148 3.78 -16.15 -15.62
CA THR A 148 3.19 -17.47 -15.91
C THR A 148 4.24 -18.56 -16.10
N ASP A 149 5.51 -18.19 -16.07
CA ASP A 149 6.64 -19.10 -16.18
C ASP A 149 6.88 -19.87 -14.88
N ALA A 150 7.46 -21.07 -14.99
CA ALA A 150 7.65 -21.97 -13.85
C ALA A 150 8.56 -21.40 -12.74
N ASP A 151 9.49 -20.51 -13.07
CA ASP A 151 10.39 -19.92 -12.09
C ASP A 151 9.69 -18.92 -11.15
N HIS A 152 8.55 -18.38 -11.58
CA HIS A 152 7.72 -17.46 -10.82
C HIS A 152 6.40 -18.07 -10.34
N LEU A 153 6.37 -19.39 -10.20
CA LEU A 153 5.26 -20.14 -9.60
C LEU A 153 5.73 -20.90 -8.37
N LEU A 154 4.76 -21.39 -7.58
CA LEU A 154 5.05 -22.09 -6.33
C LEU A 154 5.76 -23.41 -6.55
N LYS A 155 6.75 -23.68 -5.71
CA LYS A 155 7.36 -24.98 -5.49
C LYS A 155 6.87 -25.55 -4.17
N ALA A 156 6.42 -26.81 -4.17
CA ALA A 156 5.91 -27.47 -2.97
C ALA A 156 6.97 -27.55 -1.87
N ASN A 157 6.60 -27.26 -0.65
CA ASN A 157 7.44 -27.36 0.55
C ASN A 157 8.71 -26.47 0.51
N HIS A 158 8.76 -25.50 -0.39
CA HIS A 158 9.83 -24.52 -0.44
C HIS A 158 9.50 -23.35 0.50
N TRP A 159 10.46 -22.98 1.35
CA TRP A 159 10.37 -21.78 2.18
C TRP A 159 10.79 -20.55 1.38
N TYR A 160 9.83 -19.69 1.09
CA TYR A 160 10.06 -18.41 0.44
C TYR A 160 10.34 -17.32 1.47
N HIS A 161 11.33 -16.50 1.21
CA HIS A 161 11.52 -15.22 1.92
C HIS A 161 10.85 -14.10 1.12
N ILE A 162 9.86 -13.45 1.73
CA ILE A 162 9.12 -12.37 1.11
C ILE A 162 9.46 -11.06 1.81
N LYS A 163 9.77 -10.05 0.99
CA LYS A 163 9.98 -8.67 1.43
C LYS A 163 9.12 -7.74 0.60
N ILE A 164 8.38 -6.87 1.28
CA ILE A 164 7.53 -5.85 0.68
C ILE A 164 8.02 -4.49 1.16
N THR A 165 8.21 -3.55 0.25
CA THR A 165 8.50 -2.16 0.59
C THR A 165 7.43 -1.25 0.01
N ASN A 166 6.94 -0.33 0.82
CA ASN A 166 5.99 0.69 0.44
C ASN A 166 6.62 2.04 0.81
N GLU A 167 7.32 2.62 -0.14
CA GLU A 167 8.14 3.83 0.06
C GLU A 167 7.49 5.00 -0.68
N ASP A 168 6.71 5.79 0.05
CA ASP A 168 5.96 6.92 -0.50
C ASP A 168 5.07 6.49 -1.67
N ASN A 169 5.45 6.75 -2.93
CA ASN A 169 4.72 6.35 -4.12
C ASN A 169 5.28 5.10 -4.81
N ARG A 170 6.35 4.49 -4.27
CA ARG A 170 6.98 3.30 -4.84
C ARG A 170 6.66 2.06 -4.04
N VAL A 171 6.12 1.06 -4.72
CA VAL A 171 5.74 -0.24 -4.14
C VAL A 171 6.60 -1.32 -4.76
N SER A 172 7.25 -2.14 -3.93
CA SER A 172 8.08 -3.26 -4.39
C SER A 172 7.72 -4.54 -3.65
N TYR A 173 7.81 -5.66 -4.36
CA TYR A 173 7.66 -7.00 -3.82
C TYR A 173 8.84 -7.85 -4.25
N TYR A 174 9.49 -8.46 -3.26
CA TYR A 174 10.64 -9.35 -3.45
C TYR A 174 10.29 -10.74 -2.94
N ILE A 175 10.75 -11.75 -3.65
CA ILE A 175 10.68 -13.14 -3.22
C ILE A 175 12.04 -13.81 -3.45
N ASP A 176 12.60 -14.41 -2.40
CA ASP A 176 13.95 -14.99 -2.40
C ASP A 176 15.03 -14.06 -2.99
N GLY A 177 14.90 -12.75 -2.70
CA GLY A 177 15.82 -11.72 -3.15
C GLY A 177 15.55 -11.17 -4.56
N GLU A 178 14.70 -11.79 -5.35
CA GLU A 178 14.31 -11.28 -6.66
C GLU A 178 13.16 -10.27 -6.55
N ARG A 179 13.31 -9.10 -7.16
CA ARG A 179 12.27 -8.08 -7.21
C ARG A 179 11.30 -8.35 -8.36
N LEU A 180 10.10 -8.83 -8.03
CA LEU A 180 9.05 -9.14 -8.99
C LEU A 180 8.18 -7.93 -9.34
N VAL A 181 8.05 -6.98 -8.42
CA VAL A 181 7.22 -5.78 -8.59
C VAL A 181 8.03 -4.54 -8.26
N ASP A 182 7.96 -3.57 -9.16
CA ASP A 182 8.43 -2.20 -8.99
C ASP A 182 7.36 -1.28 -9.57
N PHE A 183 6.46 -0.81 -8.72
CA PHE A 183 5.26 -0.09 -9.11
C PHE A 183 5.29 1.33 -8.56
N ARG A 184 5.04 2.30 -9.45
CA ARG A 184 4.83 3.70 -9.08
C ARG A 184 3.35 4.00 -9.03
N ASP A 185 2.84 4.38 -7.85
CA ASP A 185 1.44 4.70 -7.64
C ASP A 185 1.25 6.23 -7.65
N ALA A 186 0.43 6.72 -8.58
CA ALA A 186 0.07 8.14 -8.64
C ALA A 186 -0.76 8.59 -7.43
N GLU A 187 -1.47 7.65 -6.80
CA GLU A 187 -2.28 7.88 -5.60
C GLU A 187 -1.94 6.85 -4.52
N PRO A 188 -0.74 6.97 -3.89
CA PRO A 188 -0.21 5.92 -3.03
C PRO A 188 -1.09 5.67 -1.80
N LEU A 189 -1.18 4.39 -1.43
CA LEU A 189 -1.79 3.98 -0.17
C LEU A 189 -0.73 4.06 0.92
N THR A 190 -0.91 4.98 1.86
CA THR A 190 0.11 5.35 2.86
C THR A 190 -0.22 4.88 4.27
N GLU A 191 -1.38 4.26 4.46
CA GLU A 191 -1.80 3.64 5.70
C GLU A 191 -2.74 2.47 5.42
N GLY A 192 -2.73 1.46 6.28
CA GLY A 192 -3.63 0.32 6.16
C GLY A 192 -3.12 -0.92 6.88
N TRP A 193 -3.85 -2.01 6.70
CA TRP A 193 -3.57 -3.29 7.34
C TRP A 193 -2.92 -4.28 6.39
N PHE A 194 -2.15 -5.19 6.98
CA PHE A 194 -1.56 -6.34 6.30
C PHE A 194 -2.40 -7.59 6.52
N GLY A 195 -2.53 -8.43 5.49
CA GLY A 195 -3.17 -9.74 5.59
C GLY A 195 -2.50 -10.79 4.72
N PHE A 196 -2.32 -11.98 5.28
CA PHE A 196 -2.05 -13.18 4.47
C PHE A 196 -3.36 -13.64 3.85
N ARG A 197 -3.33 -13.95 2.56
CA ARG A 197 -4.52 -14.42 1.85
C ARG A 197 -4.27 -15.78 1.22
N THR A 198 -5.14 -16.74 1.51
CA THR A 198 -5.05 -18.09 0.96
C THR A 198 -6.44 -18.71 0.76
N THR A 199 -6.51 -19.80 0.02
CA THR A 199 -7.70 -20.63 -0.16
C THR A 199 -7.31 -22.06 -0.53
N LEU A 200 -8.06 -23.03 -0.01
CA LEU A 200 -7.87 -24.45 -0.35
C LEU A 200 -6.41 -24.90 -0.24
N SER A 201 -5.71 -24.48 0.79
CA SER A 201 -4.28 -24.76 0.95
C SER A 201 -3.88 -24.98 2.39
N ARG A 202 -2.70 -25.55 2.58
CA ARG A 202 -1.98 -25.64 3.85
C ARG A 202 -0.73 -24.78 3.72
N THR A 203 -0.62 -23.73 4.53
CA THR A 203 0.44 -22.75 4.48
C THR A 203 1.10 -22.60 5.84
N ARG A 204 2.43 -22.61 5.89
CA ARG A 204 3.21 -22.29 7.07
C ARG A 204 3.81 -20.88 6.94
N ILE A 205 3.77 -20.11 8.02
CA ILE A 205 4.25 -18.74 8.08
C ILE A 205 5.08 -18.57 9.35
N THR A 206 6.24 -17.93 9.21
CA THR A 206 7.14 -17.65 10.32
C THR A 206 7.91 -16.34 10.09
N ASN A 207 8.62 -15.86 11.12
CA ASN A 207 9.51 -14.69 11.04
C ASN A 207 8.85 -13.40 10.55
N PHE A 208 7.56 -13.22 10.80
CA PHE A 208 6.86 -11.99 10.41
C PHE A 208 7.39 -10.80 11.21
N ARG A 209 7.76 -9.75 10.50
CA ARG A 209 8.15 -8.46 11.06
C ARG A 209 7.82 -7.33 10.09
N TYR A 210 7.64 -6.15 10.61
CA TYR A 210 7.47 -4.96 9.79
C TYR A 210 8.06 -3.74 10.50
N GLU A 211 8.43 -2.74 9.73
CA GLU A 211 8.91 -1.44 10.22
C GLU A 211 8.13 -0.34 9.52
N CYS A 212 7.78 0.68 10.29
CA CYS A 212 7.15 1.89 9.77
C CYS A 212 8.04 3.09 10.06
N SER A 213 8.15 3.99 9.09
CA SER A 213 8.80 5.28 9.25
C SER A 213 7.95 6.39 8.61
N PRO A 214 8.10 7.65 9.04
CA PRO A 214 7.41 8.77 8.42
C PRO A 214 7.65 8.82 6.92
N GLN A 215 6.62 9.25 6.16
CA GLN A 215 6.79 9.54 4.75
C GLN A 215 7.88 10.60 4.55
N GLN A 216 8.70 10.40 3.54
CA GLN A 216 9.59 11.44 3.06
C GLN A 216 8.81 12.32 2.09
N ILE A 217 8.51 13.53 2.52
CA ILE A 217 7.88 14.52 1.68
C ILE A 217 9.00 15.13 0.84
N SER A 218 8.95 14.92 -0.46
CA SER A 218 9.85 15.66 -1.37
C SER A 218 9.53 17.14 -1.23
N ALA A 219 10.48 17.88 -0.67
CA ALA A 219 10.35 19.30 -0.42
C ALA A 219 11.37 20.05 -1.28
N VAL A 220 10.91 21.01 -2.05
CA VAL A 220 11.77 21.87 -2.86
C VAL A 220 11.91 23.22 -2.16
N PRO A 221 13.08 23.51 -1.56
CA PRO A 221 13.32 24.82 -0.96
C PRO A 221 13.39 25.90 -2.05
N LEU A 222 12.71 26.99 -1.80
CA LEU A 222 12.65 28.15 -2.68
C LEU A 222 13.14 29.38 -1.92
N HIS A 223 13.78 30.29 -2.64
CA HIS A 223 14.24 31.55 -2.09
C HIS A 223 14.11 32.65 -3.10
N TRP A 224 14.06 33.88 -2.61
CA TRP A 224 14.00 35.05 -3.47
C TRP A 224 15.35 35.27 -4.19
N ILE A 225 15.25 35.69 -5.45
CA ILE A 225 16.40 36.25 -6.15
C ILE A 225 16.38 37.76 -5.86
N GLY A 226 17.08 38.18 -4.80
CA GLY A 226 17.07 39.53 -4.28
C GLY A 226 16.46 39.63 -2.88
N ASP A 227 16.02 40.82 -2.53
CA ASP A 227 15.51 41.10 -1.18
C ASP A 227 14.13 40.50 -0.94
N THR A 228 13.86 40.17 0.32
CA THR A 228 12.54 39.69 0.76
C THR A 228 11.51 40.79 0.55
N PRO A 229 10.40 40.52 -0.16
CA PRO A 229 9.36 41.53 -0.40
C PRO A 229 8.70 42.05 0.89
N GLU A 230 8.58 43.37 0.96
CA GLU A 230 7.90 44.04 2.08
C GLU A 230 6.36 44.05 1.97
N GLN A 231 5.83 43.60 0.83
CA GLN A 231 4.39 43.49 0.55
C GLN A 231 4.07 42.13 -0.03
N ASP A 232 2.81 41.73 0.05
CA ASP A 232 2.30 40.51 -0.54
C ASP A 232 2.67 40.49 -2.04
N LYS A 233 3.25 39.39 -2.50
CA LYS A 233 3.78 39.22 -3.85
C LYS A 233 3.11 38.12 -4.61
N ALA A 234 2.43 38.43 -5.68
CA ALA A 234 2.00 37.43 -6.64
C ALA A 234 3.22 36.89 -7.41
N VAL A 235 3.33 35.59 -7.47
CA VAL A 235 4.43 34.86 -8.10
C VAL A 235 3.93 33.78 -9.04
N SER A 236 4.71 33.50 -10.09
CA SER A 236 4.55 32.39 -10.99
C SER A 236 5.93 31.86 -11.36
N PHE A 237 6.16 30.59 -11.21
CA PHE A 237 7.47 29.97 -11.46
C PHE A 237 7.33 28.49 -11.85
N GLY A 238 8.40 27.88 -12.34
CA GLY A 238 8.47 26.47 -12.68
C GLY A 238 9.32 25.69 -11.69
N VAL A 239 8.91 24.48 -11.35
CA VAL A 239 9.65 23.58 -10.46
C VAL A 239 9.87 22.25 -11.15
N PRO A 240 11.13 21.75 -11.20
CA PRO A 240 11.43 20.41 -11.69
C PRO A 240 11.20 19.36 -10.61
N PHE A 241 10.82 18.16 -11.05
CA PHE A 241 10.69 16.96 -10.20
C PHE A 241 11.41 15.78 -10.84
N ASP A 242 11.88 14.87 -10.02
CA ASP A 242 12.45 13.60 -10.46
C ASP A 242 11.37 12.68 -11.05
N GLU A 243 11.78 11.78 -11.93
CA GLU A 243 10.89 10.78 -12.52
C GLU A 243 10.20 9.94 -11.45
N GLY A 244 8.88 9.82 -11.55
CA GLY A 244 8.05 9.08 -10.60
C GLY A 244 7.76 9.79 -9.28
N ASP A 245 8.21 11.03 -9.08
CA ASP A 245 8.04 11.76 -7.80
C ASP A 245 6.67 12.43 -7.68
N VAL A 246 6.24 13.15 -8.69
CA VAL A 246 4.98 13.90 -8.74
C VAL A 246 4.16 13.49 -9.95
N PHE A 247 2.88 13.23 -9.75
CA PHE A 247 1.92 12.95 -10.81
C PHE A 247 0.92 14.10 -10.95
N PRO A 248 0.16 14.20 -12.07
CA PRO A 248 -0.79 15.29 -12.28
C PRO A 248 -1.80 15.48 -11.17
N ALA A 249 -2.20 14.38 -10.51
CA ALA A 249 -3.17 14.40 -9.41
C ALA A 249 -2.52 14.55 -8.01
N THR A 250 -1.20 14.63 -7.93
CA THR A 250 -0.49 14.82 -6.65
C THR A 250 -0.73 16.23 -6.14
N PRO A 251 -1.38 16.43 -5.00
CA PRO A 251 -1.60 17.74 -4.43
C PRO A 251 -0.27 18.34 -3.95
N LEU A 252 -0.01 19.58 -4.32
CA LEU A 252 1.13 20.35 -3.87
C LEU A 252 0.68 21.52 -2.99
N ARG A 253 1.52 21.93 -2.05
CA ARG A 253 1.32 23.11 -1.22
C ARG A 253 2.61 23.91 -1.12
N LEU A 254 2.48 25.20 -0.91
CA LEU A 254 3.60 26.08 -0.59
C LEU A 254 3.57 26.36 0.91
N LYS A 255 4.65 26.00 1.60
CA LYS A 255 4.83 26.26 3.03
C LYS A 255 5.69 27.50 3.20
N VAL A 256 5.22 28.41 4.06
CA VAL A 256 5.87 29.69 4.38
C VAL A 256 6.42 29.64 5.79
N ASN A 257 7.66 30.01 5.97
CA ASN A 257 8.33 30.09 7.26
C ASN A 257 8.12 28.81 8.14
N GLU A 258 8.03 27.63 7.50
CA GLU A 258 7.87 26.30 8.13
C GLU A 258 6.50 26.04 8.78
N TYR A 259 5.64 27.03 8.94
CA TYR A 259 4.40 26.89 9.75
C TYR A 259 3.11 27.18 9.00
N GLN A 260 3.13 27.98 7.95
CA GLN A 260 1.95 28.42 7.24
C GLN A 260 1.85 27.80 5.85
N ASP A 261 0.74 27.13 5.57
CA ASP A 261 0.44 26.65 4.22
C ASP A 261 -0.29 27.73 3.41
N ILE A 262 0.16 27.95 2.18
CA ILE A 262 -0.45 28.86 1.22
C ILE A 262 -1.05 28.03 0.09
N PRO A 263 -2.30 28.28 -0.30
CA PRO A 263 -2.87 27.67 -1.49
C PRO A 263 -2.12 28.15 -2.73
N VAL A 264 -1.85 27.19 -3.64
CA VAL A 264 -1.20 27.47 -4.94
C VAL A 264 -1.98 26.78 -6.05
N ASP A 265 -1.98 27.41 -7.20
CA ASP A 265 -2.39 26.76 -8.44
C ASP A 265 -1.18 26.06 -9.04
N THR A 266 -1.36 24.82 -9.48
CA THR A 266 -0.31 24.04 -10.11
C THR A 266 -0.80 23.42 -11.42
N TRP A 267 0.08 23.33 -12.41
CA TRP A 267 -0.22 22.70 -13.70
C TRP A 267 1.03 22.07 -14.30
N PRO A 268 0.91 20.88 -14.94
CA PRO A 268 2.04 20.25 -15.59
C PRO A 268 2.52 21.07 -16.79
N LEU A 269 3.83 21.25 -16.91
CA LEU A 269 4.49 21.87 -18.05
C LEU A 269 5.19 20.84 -18.95
N ALA A 270 5.69 19.75 -18.34
CA ALA A 270 6.35 18.66 -19.04
C ALA A 270 6.18 17.36 -18.23
N TYR A 271 6.29 16.23 -18.93
CA TYR A 271 6.16 14.89 -18.36
C TYR A 271 7.41 14.06 -18.59
N TRP A 272 7.65 13.12 -17.70
CA TRP A 272 8.55 12.01 -17.90
C TRP A 272 7.85 10.89 -18.70
N PRO A 273 8.61 9.93 -19.25
CA PRO A 273 8.02 8.82 -20.03
C PRO A 273 7.01 7.97 -19.26
N ASP A 274 7.13 7.89 -17.92
CA ASP A 274 6.21 7.17 -17.03
C ASP A 274 4.90 7.92 -16.72
N GLY A 275 4.72 9.13 -17.29
CA GLY A 275 3.56 10.00 -17.05
C GLY A 275 3.66 10.87 -15.80
N SER A 276 4.75 10.76 -15.04
CA SER A 276 5.02 11.68 -13.93
C SER A 276 5.40 13.08 -14.43
N VAL A 277 5.21 14.07 -13.56
CA VAL A 277 5.45 15.48 -13.90
C VAL A 277 6.95 15.76 -13.85
N LYS A 278 7.53 16.17 -14.98
CA LYS A 278 8.91 16.60 -15.07
C LYS A 278 9.10 18.07 -14.67
N TRP A 279 8.15 18.91 -15.04
CA TRP A 279 8.08 20.33 -14.68
C TRP A 279 6.66 20.70 -14.34
N SER A 280 6.47 21.39 -13.22
CA SER A 280 5.18 21.99 -12.83
C SER A 280 5.29 23.50 -12.83
N GLY A 281 4.29 24.16 -13.43
CA GLY A 281 4.03 25.56 -13.14
C GLY A 281 3.39 25.68 -11.77
N VAL A 282 3.74 26.74 -11.04
CA VAL A 282 3.20 27.06 -9.71
C VAL A 282 2.90 28.54 -9.66
N ALA A 283 1.70 28.93 -9.21
CA ALA A 283 1.32 30.31 -8.98
C ALA A 283 0.63 30.49 -7.63
N GLY A 284 0.87 31.63 -6.99
CA GLY A 284 0.27 31.95 -5.71
C GLY A 284 0.63 33.37 -5.24
N VAL A 285 0.08 33.75 -4.10
CA VAL A 285 0.39 35.02 -3.45
C VAL A 285 1.18 34.72 -2.18
N ILE A 286 2.41 35.20 -2.11
CA ILE A 286 3.31 35.00 -0.98
C ILE A 286 3.18 36.20 -0.04
N PRO A 287 2.91 35.99 1.25
CA PRO A 287 2.81 37.09 2.25
C PRO A 287 4.11 37.90 2.38
N ALA A 288 3.95 39.17 2.69
CA ALA A 288 5.04 40.07 3.03
C ALA A 288 5.95 39.49 4.12
N GLY A 289 7.24 39.74 4.02
CA GLY A 289 8.22 39.31 5.01
C GLY A 289 8.52 37.81 5.02
N THR A 290 8.04 37.05 4.03
CA THR A 290 8.37 35.63 3.90
C THR A 290 9.80 35.42 3.47
N GLU A 291 10.63 34.85 4.32
CA GLU A 291 12.05 34.59 4.03
C GLU A 291 12.28 33.18 3.47
N ARG A 292 11.52 32.19 3.96
CA ARG A 292 11.66 30.77 3.59
C ARG A 292 10.39 30.26 2.96
N LEU A 293 10.55 29.57 1.86
CA LEU A 293 9.50 28.95 1.08
C LEU A 293 9.87 27.51 0.80
N THR A 294 8.90 26.62 0.90
CA THR A 294 9.10 25.23 0.53
C THR A 294 7.87 24.74 -0.21
N LEU A 295 8.08 24.24 -1.44
CA LEU A 295 7.05 23.53 -2.17
C LEU A 295 7.11 22.04 -1.79
N GLU A 296 6.02 21.48 -1.33
CA GLU A 296 5.95 20.10 -0.89
C GLU A 296 4.62 19.42 -1.27
N LYS A 297 4.62 18.09 -1.26
CA LYS A 297 3.39 17.32 -1.44
C LYS A 297 2.46 17.55 -0.25
N ALA A 298 1.19 17.89 -0.51
CA ALA A 298 0.19 18.00 0.52
C ALA A 298 -0.30 16.61 0.94
N SER A 299 -0.45 16.38 2.25
CA SER A 299 -1.16 15.19 2.71
C SER A 299 -2.66 15.32 2.38
N LYS A 300 -3.35 14.23 2.01
CA LYS A 300 -4.79 14.22 1.64
C LYS A 300 -5.76 14.74 2.73
N LYS A 301 -5.28 15.18 3.91
CA LYS A 301 -6.10 15.67 5.04
C LYS A 301 -6.31 17.19 5.10
N ALA A 302 -5.84 17.98 4.15
CA ALA A 302 -6.20 19.40 4.11
C ALA A 302 -7.61 19.55 3.50
N LYS A 303 -8.65 19.53 4.33
CA LYS A 303 -9.99 19.99 3.93
C LYS A 303 -9.88 21.48 3.56
N THR A 304 -10.00 21.77 2.29
CA THR A 304 -10.26 23.11 1.81
C THR A 304 -11.58 23.62 2.41
N THR A 305 -11.51 24.50 3.37
CA THR A 305 -12.65 25.33 3.75
C THR A 305 -12.79 26.43 2.69
N ASN A 306 -13.45 26.12 1.59
CA ASN A 306 -13.99 27.12 0.70
C ASN A 306 -15.14 27.85 1.43
N LYS A 307 -14.84 28.95 2.10
CA LYS A 307 -15.83 30.00 2.33
C LYS A 307 -15.78 30.93 1.12
N GLN A 308 -16.74 30.78 0.22
CA GLN A 308 -17.04 31.85 -0.74
C GLN A 308 -17.51 33.08 0.04
N PRO A 309 -16.98 34.27 -0.25
CA PRO A 309 -17.58 35.50 0.25
C PRO A 309 -18.92 35.73 -0.46
N LYS A 310 -19.91 36.12 0.33
CA LYS A 310 -21.22 36.62 -0.17
C LYS A 310 -21.06 37.98 -0.82
#